data_52e4813648bda541124d5f09fb661796
#
_entry.id   52e4813648bda541124d5f09fb661796
#
_cell.length_a   1.000
_cell.length_b   1.000
_cell.length_c   1.000
_cell.angle_alpha   90.00
_cell.angle_beta   90.00
_cell.angle_gamma   90.00
#
_symmetry.space_group_name_H-M   'P 1'
#
loop_
_entity.id
_entity.type
_entity.pdbx_description
1 polymer ?
#
loop_
_entity_poly.entity_id
_entity_poly.type
_entity_poly.pdbx_seq_one_letter_code
_entity_poly.pdbx_strand_id
1 'polypeptide(L)'
;MLDCAWGGFAMEAALAVLNEMEASGLVQRYAIGGALAAFFYSEAVVTEDLDVFVLLAPPPGNLVSMTPVYEFLKARAAIEHREHLVLAGILLQIIPAFDPLTEEAVRDACHRVVGNTPARVMTAEHLVAIALKTGRAKDHGRIALLLEEAGVDRAKLQGILSRHGLLGAWNRFQEKS
;
A
#
# COMPACT_ATOMS: atom_id res chain seq x y z
N MET A 1 -2.08 9.44 -16.92
CA MET A 1 -2.93 10.21 -16.00
C MET A 1 -2.31 10.41 -14.60
N LEU A 2 -1.38 9.57 -14.14
CA LEU A 2 -0.54 9.80 -12.92
C LEU A 2 0.40 11.02 -13.02
N ASP A 3 0.68 11.49 -14.24
CA ASP A 3 1.61 12.59 -14.49
C ASP A 3 1.16 13.96 -13.96
N CYS A 4 -0.13 14.17 -13.74
CA CYS A 4 -0.66 15.49 -13.34
C CYS A 4 -0.67 15.72 -11.83
N ALA A 5 -0.73 14.67 -11.02
CA ALA A 5 -0.88 14.83 -9.56
C ALA A 5 0.46 14.89 -8.80
N TRP A 6 1.53 14.24 -9.33
CA TRP A 6 2.79 14.03 -8.57
C TRP A 6 4.05 14.37 -9.38
N GLY A 7 3.93 14.87 -10.63
CA GLY A 7 5.05 14.95 -11.55
C GLY A 7 5.61 13.55 -11.82
N GLY A 8 5.30 12.94 -12.94
CA GLY A 8 5.63 11.54 -13.27
C GLY A 8 7.07 11.15 -12.92
N PHE A 9 8.02 12.08 -13.11
CA PHE A 9 9.42 11.86 -12.78
C PHE A 9 9.70 11.66 -11.27
N ALA A 10 8.99 12.38 -10.39
CA ALA A 10 9.16 12.24 -8.93
C ALA A 10 8.68 10.87 -8.43
N MET A 11 7.54 10.41 -8.94
CA MET A 11 7.00 9.08 -8.61
C MET A 11 7.91 7.97 -9.12
N GLU A 12 8.40 8.06 -10.36
CA GLU A 12 9.34 7.08 -10.92
C GLU A 12 10.62 7.01 -10.09
N ALA A 13 11.16 8.16 -9.66
CA ALA A 13 12.36 8.20 -8.83
C ALA A 13 12.13 7.55 -7.45
N ALA A 14 11.00 7.81 -6.81
CA ALA A 14 10.65 7.16 -5.54
C ALA A 14 10.49 5.63 -5.71
N LEU A 15 9.79 5.20 -6.76
CA LEU A 15 9.59 3.78 -7.07
C LEU A 15 10.91 3.06 -7.39
N ALA A 16 11.84 3.71 -8.08
CA ALA A 16 13.16 3.16 -8.35
C ALA A 16 13.92 2.83 -7.06
N VAL A 17 13.87 3.73 -6.07
CA VAL A 17 14.48 3.51 -4.74
C VAL A 17 13.79 2.37 -3.99
N LEU A 18 12.46 2.25 -4.06
CA LEU A 18 11.73 1.15 -3.44
C LEU A 18 12.07 -0.20 -4.10
N ASN A 19 12.20 -0.23 -5.43
CA ASN A 19 12.64 -1.42 -6.15
C ASN A 19 14.08 -1.83 -5.77
N GLU A 20 14.97 -0.86 -5.61
CA GLU A 20 16.34 -1.11 -5.13
C GLU A 20 16.36 -1.66 -3.70
N MET A 21 15.49 -1.15 -2.82
CA MET A 21 15.33 -1.65 -1.46
C MET A 21 14.92 -3.14 -1.43
N GLU A 22 13.98 -3.55 -2.28
CA GLU A 22 13.59 -4.95 -2.44
C GLU A 22 14.73 -5.77 -3.07
N ALA A 23 15.36 -5.28 -4.13
CA ALA A 23 16.44 -5.97 -4.82
C ALA A 23 17.68 -6.18 -3.94
N SER A 24 17.94 -5.28 -2.99
CA SER A 24 19.05 -5.42 -2.02
C SER A 24 18.78 -6.48 -0.94
N GLY A 25 17.56 -7.02 -0.86
CA GLY A 25 17.14 -7.97 0.15
C GLY A 25 16.87 -7.35 1.54
N LEU A 26 16.88 -6.02 1.63
CA LEU A 26 16.59 -5.32 2.89
C LEU A 26 15.15 -5.54 3.34
N VAL A 27 14.24 -5.63 2.39
CA VAL A 27 12.87 -6.13 2.58
C VAL A 27 12.64 -7.31 1.65
N GLN A 28 11.81 -8.27 2.07
CA GLN A 28 11.44 -9.40 1.21
C GLN A 28 10.59 -8.93 0.01
N ARG A 29 9.70 -7.97 0.28
CA ARG A 29 8.79 -7.39 -0.70
C ARG A 29 8.21 -6.08 -0.18
N TYR A 30 7.86 -5.17 -1.10
CA TYR A 30 7.02 -4.03 -0.79
C TYR A 30 5.73 -4.05 -1.62
N ALA A 31 4.72 -3.31 -1.18
CA ALA A 31 3.54 -2.98 -1.97
C ALA A 31 2.99 -1.60 -1.61
N ILE A 32 2.55 -0.86 -2.62
CA ILE A 32 1.80 0.38 -2.44
C ILE A 32 0.39 0.01 -1.94
N GLY A 33 -0.02 0.61 -0.84
CA GLY A 33 -1.34 0.49 -0.25
C GLY A 33 -2.06 1.84 -0.17
N GLY A 34 -2.96 1.96 0.80
CA GLY A 34 -3.62 3.20 1.15
C GLY A 34 -4.45 3.85 0.03
N ALA A 35 -4.50 5.17 0.06
CA ALA A 35 -5.29 5.94 -0.90
C ALA A 35 -4.66 5.95 -2.29
N LEU A 36 -3.33 6.03 -2.39
CA LEU A 36 -2.66 6.02 -3.67
C LEU A 36 -2.82 4.69 -4.41
N ALA A 37 -2.84 3.56 -3.70
CA ALA A 37 -3.13 2.27 -4.33
C ALA A 37 -4.55 2.25 -4.92
N ALA A 38 -5.53 2.86 -4.24
CA ALA A 38 -6.88 3.00 -4.76
C ALA A 38 -6.94 3.84 -6.05
N PHE A 39 -6.04 4.83 -6.23
CA PHE A 39 -5.92 5.62 -7.45
C PHE A 39 -5.59 4.78 -8.70
N PHE A 40 -4.91 3.65 -8.55
CA PHE A 40 -4.67 2.72 -9.66
C PHE A 40 -5.94 2.01 -10.14
N TYR A 41 -7.02 2.12 -9.38
CA TYR A 41 -8.30 1.46 -9.63
C TYR A 41 -9.45 2.45 -9.82
N SER A 42 -9.28 3.73 -9.44
CA SER A 42 -10.31 4.77 -9.46
C SER A 42 -9.67 6.15 -9.64
N GLU A 43 -10.30 7.00 -10.44
CA GLU A 43 -9.80 8.37 -10.70
C GLU A 43 -10.18 9.38 -9.62
N ALA A 44 -11.09 9.03 -8.70
CA ALA A 44 -11.68 9.96 -7.73
C ALA A 44 -10.92 10.06 -6.39
N VAL A 45 -9.70 9.52 -6.31
CA VAL A 45 -8.91 9.53 -5.07
C VAL A 45 -7.88 10.65 -5.10
N VAL A 46 -7.92 11.53 -4.09
CA VAL A 46 -6.88 12.52 -3.84
C VAL A 46 -6.11 12.13 -2.59
N THR A 47 -4.79 12.04 -2.68
CA THR A 47 -3.89 11.77 -1.55
C THR A 47 -2.59 12.53 -1.72
N GLU A 48 -1.93 12.87 -0.61
CA GLU A 48 -0.63 13.56 -0.59
C GLU A 48 0.51 12.64 -0.17
N ASP A 49 0.20 11.42 0.26
CA ASP A 49 1.14 10.46 0.83
C ASP A 49 1.13 9.13 0.07
N LEU A 50 2.31 8.56 -0.05
CA LEU A 50 2.57 7.23 -0.60
C LEU A 50 2.72 6.25 0.56
N ASP A 51 1.67 5.48 0.83
CA ASP A 51 1.68 4.39 1.80
C ASP A 51 2.39 3.15 1.22
N VAL A 52 3.56 2.83 1.74
CA VAL A 52 4.35 1.65 1.31
C VAL A 52 4.39 0.62 2.42
N PHE A 53 3.72 -0.49 2.20
CA PHE A 53 3.79 -1.64 3.08
C PHE A 53 5.01 -2.50 2.75
N VAL A 54 5.76 -2.88 3.77
CA VAL A 54 6.98 -3.69 3.62
C VAL A 54 6.89 -5.00 4.38
N LEU A 55 7.24 -6.09 3.73
CA LEU A 55 7.43 -7.38 4.33
C LEU A 55 8.90 -7.53 4.68
N LEU A 56 9.21 -7.47 5.98
CA LEU A 56 10.57 -7.56 6.47
C LEU A 56 11.06 -9.00 6.44
N ALA A 57 12.37 -9.18 6.21
CA ALA A 57 13.00 -10.46 6.43
C ALA A 57 12.95 -10.81 7.94
N PRO A 58 12.74 -12.09 8.31
CA PRO A 58 12.80 -12.49 9.71
C PRO A 58 14.19 -12.13 10.25
N PRO A 59 14.27 -11.35 11.34
CA PRO A 59 15.56 -10.96 11.89
C PRO A 59 16.26 -12.16 12.54
N PRO A 60 17.57 -12.17 12.59
CA PRO A 60 18.29 -13.07 13.48
C PRO A 60 17.97 -12.67 14.93
N GLY A 61 17.04 -13.36 15.57
CA GLY A 61 16.44 -13.01 16.86
C GLY A 61 15.02 -12.45 16.71
N ASN A 62 14.32 -12.24 17.81
CA ASN A 62 12.88 -11.89 17.79
C ASN A 62 12.58 -10.39 17.69
N LEU A 63 13.58 -9.54 17.47
CA LEU A 63 13.39 -8.08 17.45
C LEU A 63 13.38 -7.56 16.02
N VAL A 64 12.21 -7.16 15.53
CA VAL A 64 12.05 -6.50 14.24
C VAL A 64 12.47 -5.03 14.38
N SER A 65 13.38 -4.56 13.53
CA SER A 65 13.82 -3.16 13.49
C SER A 65 13.58 -2.57 12.11
N MET A 66 13.00 -1.37 12.10
CA MET A 66 12.83 -0.55 10.88
C MET A 66 14.05 0.34 10.61
N THR A 67 15.00 0.43 11.54
CA THR A 67 16.18 1.29 11.43
C THR A 67 16.93 1.09 10.12
N PRO A 68 17.23 -0.14 9.65
CA PRO A 68 17.94 -0.34 8.40
C PRO A 68 17.18 0.20 7.18
N VAL A 69 15.84 0.12 7.19
CA VAL A 69 14.99 0.66 6.12
C VAL A 69 15.08 2.18 6.08
N TYR A 70 14.98 2.84 7.24
CA TYR A 70 15.11 4.30 7.32
C TYR A 70 16.52 4.78 6.93
N GLU A 71 17.57 4.09 7.36
CA GLU A 71 18.95 4.41 6.97
C GLU A 71 19.19 4.26 5.48
N PHE A 72 18.65 3.19 4.87
CA PHE A 72 18.71 2.97 3.43
C PHE A 72 18.04 4.11 2.65
N LEU A 73 16.86 4.54 3.07
CA LEU A 73 16.12 5.63 2.42
C LEU A 73 16.83 6.98 2.60
N LYS A 74 17.35 7.27 3.80
CA LYS A 74 18.13 8.49 4.07
C LYS A 74 19.40 8.56 3.22
N ALA A 75 20.09 7.44 3.03
CA ALA A 75 21.26 7.37 2.14
C ALA A 75 20.93 7.67 0.67
N ARG A 76 19.65 7.65 0.29
CA ARG A 76 19.11 7.99 -1.04
C ARG A 76 18.35 9.31 -1.05
N ALA A 77 18.79 10.25 -0.22
CA ALA A 77 18.27 11.60 -0.10
C ALA A 77 16.81 11.70 0.43
N ALA A 78 16.30 10.66 1.12
CA ALA A 78 15.06 10.82 1.87
C ALA A 78 15.29 11.72 3.08
N ILE A 79 14.38 12.66 3.30
CA ILE A 79 14.43 13.63 4.41
C ILE A 79 13.30 13.34 5.37
N GLU A 80 13.59 13.29 6.67
CA GLU A 80 12.56 13.14 7.69
C GLU A 80 11.66 14.38 7.74
N HIS A 81 10.36 14.14 7.72
CA HIS A 81 9.35 15.16 7.88
C HIS A 81 8.22 14.66 8.79
N ARG A 82 8.29 15.01 10.09
CA ARG A 82 7.37 14.50 11.14
C ARG A 82 7.39 12.96 11.20
N GLU A 83 6.24 12.33 10.91
CA GLU A 83 6.07 10.86 10.93
C GLU A 83 6.34 10.21 9.55
N HIS A 84 6.74 11.01 8.55
CA HIS A 84 6.95 10.58 7.17
C HIS A 84 8.38 10.84 6.73
N LEU A 85 8.72 10.29 5.57
CA LEU A 85 9.92 10.66 4.82
C LEU A 85 9.51 11.40 3.55
N VAL A 86 10.28 12.38 3.13
CA VAL A 86 10.16 12.98 1.80
C VAL A 86 11.22 12.38 0.91
N LEU A 87 10.83 11.65 -0.11
CA LEU A 87 11.71 11.04 -1.10
C LEU A 87 11.35 11.56 -2.50
N ALA A 88 12.29 12.19 -3.18
CA ALA A 88 12.06 12.81 -4.49
C ALA A 88 10.87 13.80 -4.50
N GLY A 89 10.57 14.45 -3.38
CA GLY A 89 9.45 15.38 -3.23
C GLY A 89 8.11 14.72 -2.89
N ILE A 90 8.07 13.39 -2.75
CA ILE A 90 6.87 12.63 -2.37
C ILE A 90 6.90 12.33 -0.88
N LEU A 91 5.78 12.59 -0.21
CA LEU A 91 5.58 12.22 1.18
C LEU A 91 5.37 10.70 1.27
N LEU A 92 6.31 10.01 1.92
CA LEU A 92 6.39 8.55 1.99
C LEU A 92 6.13 8.08 3.42
N GLN A 93 5.19 7.17 3.59
CA GLN A 93 4.96 6.45 4.83
C GLN A 93 5.34 4.98 4.66
N ILE A 94 6.35 4.52 5.43
CA ILE A 94 6.73 3.10 5.44
C ILE A 94 5.98 2.38 6.56
N ILE A 95 5.22 1.37 6.18
CA ILE A 95 4.34 0.62 7.07
C ILE A 95 4.77 -0.85 7.06
N PRO A 96 5.31 -1.38 8.16
CA PRO A 96 5.64 -2.79 8.21
C PRO A 96 4.35 -3.64 8.25
N ALA A 97 4.33 -4.71 7.45
CA ALA A 97 3.25 -5.68 7.42
C ALA A 97 3.45 -6.67 8.56
N PHE A 98 2.74 -6.49 9.68
CA PHE A 98 2.87 -7.33 10.87
C PHE A 98 1.68 -8.25 11.13
N ASP A 99 0.62 -8.11 10.36
CA ASP A 99 -0.57 -8.96 10.53
C ASP A 99 -0.84 -9.78 9.27
N PRO A 100 -1.50 -10.94 9.42
CA PRO A 100 -1.71 -11.87 8.30
C PRO A 100 -2.37 -11.23 7.07
N LEU A 101 -3.28 -10.27 7.24
CA LEU A 101 -3.96 -9.61 6.13
C LEU A 101 -3.00 -8.71 5.35
N THR A 102 -2.23 -7.86 6.04
CA THR A 102 -1.28 -6.97 5.39
C THR A 102 -0.12 -7.73 4.77
N GLU A 103 0.34 -8.82 5.40
CA GLU A 103 1.33 -9.71 4.81
C GLU A 103 0.83 -10.38 3.52
N GLU A 104 -0.40 -10.92 3.53
CA GLU A 104 -1.03 -11.49 2.34
C GLU A 104 -1.16 -10.44 1.24
N ALA A 105 -1.62 -9.22 1.58
CA ALA A 105 -1.77 -8.13 0.64
C ALA A 105 -0.45 -7.72 -0.05
N VAL A 106 0.66 -7.75 0.69
CA VAL A 106 1.99 -7.47 0.11
C VAL A 106 2.46 -8.62 -0.77
N ARG A 107 2.24 -9.88 -0.36
CA ARG A 107 2.63 -11.06 -1.16
C ARG A 107 1.87 -11.13 -2.48
N ASP A 108 0.57 -10.83 -2.46
CA ASP A 108 -0.34 -10.94 -3.59
C ASP A 108 -0.44 -9.66 -4.43
N ALA A 109 0.38 -8.65 -4.12
CA ALA A 109 0.38 -7.38 -4.84
C ALA A 109 0.63 -7.55 -6.34
N CYS A 110 -0.14 -6.79 -7.14
CA CYS A 110 -0.05 -6.81 -8.59
C CYS A 110 1.10 -5.95 -9.10
N HIS A 111 1.70 -6.36 -10.22
CA HIS A 111 2.61 -5.50 -10.96
C HIS A 111 1.83 -4.43 -11.73
N ARG A 112 2.33 -3.21 -11.63
CA ARG A 112 1.88 -2.02 -12.39
C ARG A 112 3.10 -1.30 -12.93
N VAL A 113 2.90 -0.37 -13.86
CA VAL A 113 3.97 0.46 -14.40
C VAL A 113 3.55 1.92 -14.26
N VAL A 114 4.44 2.75 -13.76
CA VAL A 114 4.29 4.21 -13.67
C VAL A 114 5.40 4.82 -14.51
N GLY A 115 5.03 5.49 -15.60
CA GLY A 115 6.01 5.86 -16.61
C GLY A 115 6.71 4.62 -17.16
N ASN A 116 8.00 4.52 -16.91
CA ASN A 116 8.82 3.35 -17.26
C ASN A 116 9.23 2.49 -16.05
N THR A 117 8.76 2.83 -14.86
CA THR A 117 9.19 2.20 -13.61
C THR A 117 8.17 1.19 -13.11
N PRO A 118 8.56 -0.08 -12.89
CA PRO A 118 7.67 -1.07 -12.31
C PRO A 118 7.32 -0.70 -10.85
N ALA A 119 6.11 -1.02 -10.47
CA ALA A 119 5.58 -0.85 -9.11
C ALA A 119 4.81 -2.10 -8.70
N ARG A 120 4.73 -2.35 -7.38
CA ARG A 120 3.83 -3.33 -6.80
C ARG A 120 2.69 -2.61 -6.10
N VAL A 121 1.47 -2.95 -6.43
CA VAL A 121 0.26 -2.30 -5.90
C VAL A 121 -0.64 -3.37 -5.30
N MET A 122 -1.14 -3.17 -4.09
CA MET A 122 -2.10 -4.08 -3.48
C MET A 122 -3.34 -4.24 -4.36
N THR A 123 -3.91 -5.44 -4.40
CA THR A 123 -5.13 -5.69 -5.18
C THR A 123 -6.33 -4.95 -4.57
N ALA A 124 -7.32 -4.62 -5.38
CA ALA A 124 -8.51 -3.92 -4.93
C ALA A 124 -9.22 -4.66 -3.79
N GLU A 125 -9.25 -5.99 -3.83
CA GLU A 125 -9.85 -6.83 -2.78
C GLU A 125 -9.12 -6.68 -1.45
N HIS A 126 -7.78 -6.65 -1.45
CA HIS A 126 -7.00 -6.43 -0.24
C HIS A 126 -7.17 -5.00 0.29
N LEU A 127 -7.24 -4.00 -0.59
CA LEU A 127 -7.51 -2.61 -0.18
C LEU A 127 -8.88 -2.49 0.49
N VAL A 128 -9.92 -3.15 -0.05
CA VAL A 128 -11.26 -3.22 0.58
C VAL A 128 -11.17 -3.89 1.95
N ALA A 129 -10.51 -5.04 2.06
CA ALA A 129 -10.39 -5.78 3.31
C ALA A 129 -9.63 -4.98 4.39
N ILE A 130 -8.53 -4.30 4.03
CA ILE A 130 -7.74 -3.46 4.94
C ILE A 130 -8.56 -2.24 5.38
N ALA A 131 -9.25 -1.57 4.46
CA ALA A 131 -10.12 -0.44 4.76
C ALA A 131 -11.25 -0.84 5.70
N LEU A 132 -11.87 -2.00 5.47
CA LEU A 132 -12.91 -2.56 6.33
C LEU A 132 -12.40 -2.88 7.73
N LYS A 133 -11.20 -3.47 7.85
CA LYS A 133 -10.53 -3.76 9.13
C LYS A 133 -10.21 -2.48 9.90
N THR A 134 -9.74 -1.44 9.21
CA THR A 134 -9.40 -0.15 9.81
C THR A 134 -10.65 0.60 10.28
N GLY A 135 -11.74 0.59 9.51
CA GLY A 135 -13.08 1.04 9.90
C GLY A 135 -13.22 2.55 10.15
N ARG A 136 -12.32 3.40 9.62
CA ARG A 136 -12.44 4.86 9.72
C ARG A 136 -13.55 5.37 8.79
N ALA A 137 -14.16 6.53 9.11
CA ALA A 137 -15.21 7.11 8.27
C ALA A 137 -14.80 7.28 6.80
N LYS A 138 -13.57 7.76 6.55
CA LYS A 138 -13.01 7.90 5.19
C LYS A 138 -12.83 6.57 4.46
N ASP A 139 -12.68 5.46 5.18
CA ASP A 139 -12.48 4.14 4.59
C ASP A 139 -13.77 3.59 3.99
N HIS A 140 -14.95 3.94 4.55
CA HIS A 140 -16.25 3.56 3.98
C HIS A 140 -16.45 4.12 2.56
N GLY A 141 -16.14 5.41 2.35
CA GLY A 141 -16.20 6.02 1.02
C GLY A 141 -15.23 5.35 0.03
N ARG A 142 -14.01 5.02 0.49
CA ARG A 142 -13.03 4.31 -0.33
C ARG A 142 -13.48 2.90 -0.71
N ILE A 143 -14.11 2.18 0.22
CA ILE A 143 -14.67 0.85 -0.06
C ILE A 143 -15.75 0.96 -1.14
N ALA A 144 -16.71 1.89 -1.00
CA ALA A 144 -17.77 2.09 -1.98
C ALA A 144 -17.19 2.36 -3.38
N LEU A 145 -16.23 3.29 -3.47
CA LEU A 145 -15.56 3.65 -4.71
C LEU A 145 -14.84 2.46 -5.37
N LEU A 146 -14.08 1.69 -4.60
CA LEU A 146 -13.39 0.50 -5.11
C LEU A 146 -14.38 -0.57 -5.60
N LEU A 147 -15.51 -0.76 -4.91
CA LEU A 147 -16.53 -1.71 -5.33
C LEU A 147 -17.24 -1.32 -6.61
N GLU A 148 -17.33 -0.03 -6.88
CA GLU A 148 -17.98 0.53 -8.08
C GLU A 148 -17.04 0.55 -9.29
N GLU A 149 -15.79 1.00 -9.11
CA GLU A 149 -14.90 1.33 -10.23
C GLU A 149 -13.77 0.31 -10.47
N ALA A 150 -13.34 -0.44 -9.44
CA ALA A 150 -12.14 -1.26 -9.53
C ALA A 150 -12.35 -2.66 -10.13
N GLY A 151 -13.57 -3.04 -10.48
CA GLY A 151 -13.86 -4.38 -10.97
C GLY A 151 -13.51 -5.49 -9.96
N VAL A 152 -13.79 -5.27 -8.68
CA VAL A 152 -13.48 -6.19 -7.57
C VAL A 152 -14.05 -7.59 -7.82
N ASP A 153 -13.20 -8.61 -7.77
CA ASP A 153 -13.62 -10.01 -7.76
C ASP A 153 -14.27 -10.35 -6.42
N ARG A 154 -15.60 -10.50 -6.46
CA ARG A 154 -16.40 -10.77 -5.25
C ARG A 154 -16.05 -12.11 -4.60
N ALA A 155 -15.72 -13.13 -5.37
CA ALA A 155 -15.35 -14.45 -4.83
C ALA A 155 -14.00 -14.37 -4.11
N LYS A 156 -13.01 -13.71 -4.72
CA LYS A 156 -11.71 -13.46 -4.12
C LYS A 156 -11.84 -12.61 -2.85
N LEU A 157 -12.61 -11.52 -2.90
CA LEU A 157 -12.88 -10.68 -1.72
C LEU A 157 -13.51 -11.50 -0.58
N GLN A 158 -14.55 -12.29 -0.88
CA GLN A 158 -15.19 -13.15 0.11
C GLN A 158 -14.19 -14.13 0.76
N GLY A 159 -13.29 -14.70 -0.04
CA GLY A 159 -12.23 -15.57 0.45
C GLY A 159 -11.28 -14.87 1.41
N ILE A 160 -10.82 -13.65 1.08
CA ILE A 160 -9.97 -12.82 1.95
C ILE A 160 -10.71 -12.48 3.24
N LEU A 161 -11.95 -11.98 3.15
CA LEU A 161 -12.75 -11.61 4.32
C LEU A 161 -12.97 -12.79 5.26
N SER A 162 -13.20 -13.98 4.72
CA SER A 162 -13.37 -15.21 5.50
C SER A 162 -12.10 -15.59 6.24
N ARG A 163 -10.96 -15.64 5.55
CA ARG A 163 -9.67 -16.02 6.15
C ARG A 163 -9.23 -15.09 7.27
N HIS A 164 -9.58 -13.80 7.16
CA HIS A 164 -9.17 -12.78 8.12
C HIS A 164 -10.27 -12.37 9.11
N GLY A 165 -11.38 -13.13 9.19
CA GLY A 165 -12.45 -12.91 10.18
C GLY A 165 -13.24 -11.61 9.99
N LEU A 166 -13.31 -11.09 8.76
CA LEU A 166 -13.92 -9.80 8.44
C LEU A 166 -15.37 -9.88 7.93
N LEU A 167 -15.95 -11.08 7.82
CA LEU A 167 -17.32 -11.26 7.30
C LEU A 167 -18.37 -10.47 8.10
N GLY A 168 -18.25 -10.44 9.44
CA GLY A 168 -19.16 -9.67 10.27
C GLY A 168 -19.06 -8.15 10.06
N ALA A 169 -17.84 -7.64 9.80
CA ALA A 169 -17.65 -6.23 9.47
C ALA A 169 -18.19 -5.92 8.07
N TRP A 170 -18.04 -6.84 7.14
CA TRP A 170 -18.57 -6.74 5.78
C TRP A 170 -20.10 -6.65 5.77
N ASN A 171 -20.80 -7.53 6.51
CA ASN A 171 -22.25 -7.50 6.59
C ASN A 171 -22.75 -6.16 7.14
N ARG A 172 -22.13 -5.66 8.23
CA ARG A 172 -22.47 -4.34 8.78
C ARG A 172 -22.21 -3.18 7.82
N PHE A 173 -21.19 -3.28 6.97
CA PHE A 173 -20.94 -2.28 5.92
C PHE A 173 -22.06 -2.30 4.89
N GLN A 174 -22.45 -3.48 4.40
CA GLN A 174 -23.51 -3.64 3.39
C GLN A 174 -24.90 -3.18 3.88
N GLU A 175 -25.21 -3.31 5.19
CA GLU A 175 -26.46 -2.83 5.78
C GLU A 175 -26.54 -1.30 5.84
N LYS A 176 -25.43 -0.59 5.75
CA LYS A 176 -25.35 0.87 5.88
C LYS A 176 -25.13 1.58 4.54
N SER A 177 -24.82 0.84 3.49
CA SER A 177 -24.57 1.31 2.11
C SER A 177 -25.81 1.21 1.26
#